data_946c2d3fbf8c3d9b99ec089cce35f5b8
#
_entry.id   946c2d3fbf8c3d9b99ec089cce35f5b8
#
_cell.length_a   1.000
_cell.length_b   1.000
_cell.length_c   1.000
_cell.angle_alpha   90.00
_cell.angle_beta   90.00
_cell.angle_gamma   90.00
#
_symmetry.space_group_name_H-M   'P 1'
#
loop_
_entity.id
_entity.type
_entity.pdbx_description
1 polymer ?
#
loop_
_entity_poly.entity_id
_entity_poly.type
_entity_poly.pdbx_seq_one_letter_code
_entity_poly.pdbx_strand_id
1 'polypeptide(L)'
;SVITGSKIRTMWMTPFYLFFGVLFVYIFQSQINIKKINSFLGGFLFLFFLSPILYSYISISQTDKRTDYLGKEIANKVQLAWSKDFNKPIDFVVGDEWKAGNLSYHLKSRPVWEGFINNDTLKIADEYLCIDDICVGTYK
;
A
#
# COMPACT_ATOMS: atom_id res chain seq x y z
N SER A 1 6.41 -5.69 -15.44
CA SER A 1 7.29 -6.19 -16.48
C SER A 1 6.70 -7.42 -17.15
N VAL A 2 6.64 -7.42 -18.47
CA VAL A 2 5.97 -8.46 -19.27
C VAL A 2 6.79 -9.76 -19.29
N ILE A 3 8.09 -9.69 -19.06
CA ILE A 3 9.01 -10.83 -19.24
C ILE A 3 9.25 -11.62 -17.94
N THR A 4 9.23 -10.97 -16.79
CA THR A 4 9.61 -11.60 -15.51
C THR A 4 8.45 -11.74 -14.52
N GLY A 5 7.25 -11.22 -14.83
CA GLY A 5 6.09 -11.25 -13.92
C GLY A 5 6.28 -10.49 -12.60
N SER A 6 7.44 -9.88 -12.37
CA SER A 6 7.74 -9.17 -11.13
C SER A 6 6.92 -7.87 -11.02
N LYS A 7 6.20 -7.73 -9.93
CA LYS A 7 5.49 -6.49 -9.57
C LYS A 7 6.51 -5.44 -9.12
N ILE A 8 6.84 -4.49 -9.99
CA ILE A 8 7.73 -3.38 -9.63
C ILE A 8 6.89 -2.37 -8.82
N ARG A 9 7.29 -2.11 -7.59
CA ARG A 9 6.65 -1.07 -6.76
C ARG A 9 7.02 0.31 -7.29
N THR A 10 6.04 1.16 -7.51
CA THR A 10 6.22 2.52 -8.08
C THR A 10 7.19 3.40 -7.31
N MET A 11 7.29 3.23 -5.97
CA MET A 11 8.24 4.02 -5.16
C MET A 11 9.72 3.72 -5.49
N TRP A 12 10.06 2.56 -6.06
CA TRP A 12 11.43 2.25 -6.48
C TRP A 12 11.78 2.91 -7.81
N MET A 13 10.78 3.34 -8.56
CA MET A 13 10.97 4.03 -9.84
C MET A 13 11.23 5.53 -9.68
N THR A 14 10.98 6.11 -8.50
CA THR A 14 11.16 7.55 -8.26
C THR A 14 12.57 8.06 -8.60
N PRO A 15 13.68 7.39 -8.22
CA PRO A 15 15.02 7.82 -8.62
C PRO A 15 15.22 7.82 -10.14
N PHE A 16 14.65 6.84 -10.84
CA PHE A 16 14.76 6.74 -12.30
C PHE A 16 14.07 7.90 -13.01
N TYR A 17 12.92 8.36 -12.52
CA TYR A 17 12.25 9.52 -13.09
C TYR A 17 13.06 10.80 -12.95
N LEU A 18 13.75 10.98 -11.83
CA LEU A 18 14.66 12.11 -11.61
C LEU A 18 15.83 12.10 -12.59
N PHE A 19 16.52 10.96 -12.71
CA PHE A 19 17.62 10.80 -13.66
C PHE A 19 17.18 10.92 -15.11
N PHE A 20 15.99 10.46 -15.45
CA PHE A 20 15.43 10.56 -16.78
C PHE A 20 15.19 12.02 -17.18
N GLY A 21 14.69 12.85 -16.27
CA GLY A 21 14.54 14.30 -16.49
C GLY A 21 15.88 14.98 -16.78
N VAL A 22 16.91 14.69 -15.99
CA VAL A 22 18.27 15.23 -16.18
C VAL A 22 18.86 14.76 -17.52
N LEU A 23 18.71 13.49 -17.85
CA LEU A 23 19.16 12.92 -19.10
C LEU A 23 18.48 13.59 -20.31
N PHE A 24 17.18 13.83 -20.24
CA PHE A 24 16.44 14.56 -21.30
C PHE A 24 16.98 15.97 -21.51
N VAL A 25 17.19 16.71 -20.42
CA VAL A 25 17.78 18.08 -20.51
C VAL A 25 19.18 18.01 -21.11
N TYR A 26 20.00 17.04 -20.74
CA TYR A 26 21.34 16.86 -21.28
C TYR A 26 21.35 16.57 -22.79
N ILE A 27 20.48 15.63 -23.22
CA ILE A 27 20.40 15.27 -24.66
C ILE A 27 19.90 16.44 -25.53
N PHE A 28 18.90 17.17 -25.03
CA PHE A 28 18.25 18.24 -25.79
C PHE A 28 18.77 19.63 -25.48
N GLN A 29 19.87 19.79 -24.73
CA GLN A 29 20.41 21.08 -24.31
C GLN A 29 20.68 22.04 -25.47
N SER A 30 21.10 21.54 -26.64
CA SER A 30 21.36 22.37 -27.84
C SER A 30 20.08 22.92 -28.50
N GLN A 31 18.91 22.32 -28.19
CA GLN A 31 17.63 22.74 -28.75
C GLN A 31 16.81 23.58 -27.75
N ILE A 32 17.31 23.76 -26.51
CA ILE A 32 16.63 24.55 -25.49
C ILE A 32 16.73 26.03 -25.83
N ASN A 33 15.61 26.65 -26.15
CA ASN A 33 15.52 28.07 -26.43
C ASN A 33 15.08 28.84 -25.17
N ILE A 34 16.04 29.54 -24.56
CA ILE A 34 15.80 30.30 -23.32
C ILE A 34 14.71 31.38 -23.49
N LYS A 35 14.51 31.89 -24.71
CA LYS A 35 13.44 32.87 -25.00
C LYS A 35 12.02 32.32 -24.74
N LYS A 36 11.86 30.98 -24.73
CA LYS A 36 10.58 30.30 -24.44
C LYS A 36 10.41 29.89 -22.99
N ILE A 37 11.34 30.29 -22.10
CA ILE A 37 11.30 29.90 -20.68
C ILE A 37 10.02 30.39 -19.97
N ASN A 38 9.52 31.57 -20.36
CA ASN A 38 8.27 32.09 -19.79
C ASN A 38 7.06 31.21 -20.14
N SER A 39 7.03 30.68 -21.36
CA SER A 39 5.96 29.78 -21.82
C SER A 39 6.04 28.44 -21.10
N PHE A 40 7.26 27.94 -20.90
CA PHE A 40 7.50 26.73 -20.11
C PHE A 40 7.09 26.94 -18.64
N LEU A 41 7.48 28.05 -18.03
CA LEU A 41 7.14 28.39 -16.65
C LEU A 41 5.63 28.52 -16.46
N GLY A 42 4.93 29.14 -17.42
CA GLY A 42 3.47 29.23 -17.42
C GLY A 42 2.80 27.86 -17.45
N GLY A 43 3.26 26.98 -18.34
CA GLY A 43 2.76 25.59 -18.40
C GLY A 43 3.06 24.79 -17.12
N PHE A 44 4.25 24.95 -16.57
CA PHE A 44 4.64 24.30 -15.33
C PHE A 44 3.77 24.77 -14.16
N LEU A 45 3.60 26.07 -13.98
CA LEU A 45 2.76 26.63 -12.91
C LEU A 45 1.29 26.21 -13.06
N PHE A 46 0.79 26.18 -14.30
CA PHE A 46 -0.56 25.70 -14.56
C PHE A 46 -0.74 24.25 -14.10
N LEU A 47 0.15 23.35 -14.47
CA LEU A 47 0.11 21.95 -14.04
C LEU A 47 0.32 21.79 -12.55
N PHE A 48 1.21 22.61 -11.96
CA PHE A 48 1.48 22.59 -10.52
C PHE A 48 0.24 22.94 -9.68
N PHE A 49 -0.57 23.90 -10.09
CA PHE A 49 -1.81 24.25 -9.41
C PHE A 49 -2.98 23.33 -9.80
N LEU A 50 -3.01 22.86 -11.04
CA LEU A 50 -4.04 21.94 -11.52
C LEU A 50 -3.98 20.59 -10.81
N SER A 51 -2.78 20.07 -10.58
CA SER A 51 -2.55 18.76 -9.98
C SER A 51 -3.22 18.58 -8.60
N PRO A 52 -3.01 19.45 -7.60
CA PRO A 52 -3.66 19.32 -6.31
C PRO A 52 -5.19 19.51 -6.38
N ILE A 53 -5.68 20.34 -7.30
CA ILE A 53 -7.12 20.52 -7.51
C ILE A 53 -7.75 19.23 -8.03
N LEU A 54 -7.15 18.63 -9.06
CA LEU A 54 -7.62 17.35 -9.59
C LEU A 54 -7.53 16.23 -8.55
N TYR A 55 -6.42 16.19 -7.79
CA TYR A 55 -6.25 15.21 -6.72
C TYR A 55 -7.33 15.39 -5.64
N SER A 56 -7.61 16.62 -5.23
CA SER A 56 -8.66 16.90 -4.24
C SER A 56 -10.05 16.51 -4.76
N TYR A 57 -10.34 16.82 -6.02
CA TYR A 57 -11.61 16.43 -6.65
C TYR A 57 -11.79 14.90 -6.68
N ILE A 58 -10.79 14.16 -7.16
CA ILE A 58 -10.81 12.70 -7.18
C ILE A 58 -10.88 12.15 -5.76
N SER A 59 -10.15 12.79 -4.83
CA SER A 59 -10.12 12.39 -3.44
C SER A 59 -11.47 12.54 -2.73
N ILE A 60 -12.24 13.53 -3.04
CA ILE A 60 -13.59 13.71 -2.48
C ILE A 60 -14.61 12.81 -3.18
N SER A 61 -14.44 12.59 -4.49
CA SER A 61 -15.37 11.80 -5.30
C SER A 61 -15.29 10.29 -5.06
N GLN A 62 -14.12 9.77 -4.67
CA GLN A 62 -13.94 8.34 -4.41
C GLN A 62 -14.13 8.03 -2.93
N THR A 63 -15.03 7.10 -2.61
CA THR A 63 -15.37 6.70 -1.24
C THR A 63 -14.62 5.47 -0.74
N ASP A 64 -13.98 4.70 -1.62
CA ASP A 64 -13.26 3.46 -1.26
C ASP A 64 -11.75 3.65 -1.42
N LYS A 65 -11.14 4.33 -0.46
CA LYS A 65 -9.70 4.58 -0.44
C LYS A 65 -9.01 3.75 0.64
N ARG A 66 -7.75 3.40 0.38
CA ARG A 66 -6.89 2.79 1.40
C ARG A 66 -6.73 3.67 2.65
N THR A 67 -6.85 4.99 2.51
CA THR A 67 -6.80 5.96 3.63
C THR A 67 -8.00 5.87 4.55
N ASP A 68 -9.14 5.39 4.05
CA ASP A 68 -10.39 5.30 4.80
C ASP A 68 -10.56 3.94 5.51
N TYR A 69 -9.51 3.11 5.46
CA TYR A 69 -9.50 1.80 6.10
C TYR A 69 -9.51 1.91 7.63
N LEU A 70 -10.57 1.42 8.23
CA LEU A 70 -10.81 1.46 9.67
C LEU A 70 -10.06 0.35 10.41
N GLY A 71 -8.72 0.32 10.27
CA GLY A 71 -7.87 -0.76 10.77
C GLY A 71 -8.03 -1.03 12.26
N LYS A 72 -8.22 0.00 13.08
CA LYS A 72 -8.43 -0.14 14.52
C LYS A 72 -9.77 -0.79 14.86
N GLU A 73 -10.84 -0.43 14.13
CA GLU A 73 -12.16 -1.03 14.36
C GLU A 73 -12.19 -2.50 13.93
N ILE A 74 -11.54 -2.81 12.80
CA ILE A 74 -11.41 -4.18 12.30
C ILE A 74 -10.60 -5.02 13.30
N ALA A 75 -9.47 -4.50 13.78
CA ALA A 75 -8.68 -5.18 14.80
C ALA A 75 -9.45 -5.44 16.09
N ASN A 76 -10.26 -4.49 16.54
CA ASN A 76 -11.12 -4.68 17.70
C ASN A 76 -12.18 -5.78 17.45
N LYS A 77 -12.80 -5.80 16.27
CA LYS A 77 -13.77 -6.84 15.91
C LYS A 77 -13.12 -8.23 15.87
N VAL A 78 -11.95 -8.34 15.25
CA VAL A 78 -11.18 -9.59 15.19
C VAL A 78 -10.77 -10.04 16.59
N GLN A 79 -10.27 -9.12 17.44
CA GLN A 79 -9.90 -9.44 18.82
C GLN A 79 -11.09 -9.90 19.65
N LEU A 80 -12.25 -9.28 19.49
CA LEU A 80 -13.47 -9.70 20.17
C LEU A 80 -13.97 -11.06 19.68
N ALA A 81 -13.92 -11.33 18.39
CA ALA A 81 -14.28 -12.62 17.84
C ALA A 81 -13.32 -13.71 18.34
N TRP A 82 -12.02 -13.46 18.30
CA TRP A 82 -11.00 -14.37 18.79
C TRP A 82 -11.18 -14.71 20.28
N SER A 83 -11.37 -13.70 21.12
CA SER A 83 -11.50 -13.87 22.56
C SER A 83 -12.79 -14.57 23.03
N LYS A 84 -13.76 -14.79 22.14
CA LYS A 84 -14.94 -15.61 22.45
C LYS A 84 -14.64 -17.10 22.45
N ASP A 85 -13.81 -17.52 21.49
CA ASP A 85 -13.55 -18.93 21.22
C ASP A 85 -12.22 -19.40 21.79
N PHE A 86 -11.24 -18.46 21.93
CA PHE A 86 -9.87 -18.78 22.31
C PHE A 86 -9.34 -17.87 23.41
N ASN A 87 -8.62 -18.46 24.38
CA ASN A 87 -7.97 -17.73 25.49
C ASN A 87 -6.48 -17.43 25.23
N LYS A 88 -5.95 -17.81 24.09
CA LYS A 88 -4.55 -17.58 23.72
C LYS A 88 -4.38 -16.25 22.97
N PRO A 89 -3.19 -15.64 23.01
CA PRO A 89 -2.90 -14.50 22.15
C PRO A 89 -2.86 -14.91 20.67
N ILE A 90 -3.13 -13.97 19.78
CA ILE A 90 -2.96 -14.17 18.35
C ILE A 90 -1.45 -14.01 18.05
N ASP A 91 -0.84 -15.05 17.45
CA ASP A 91 0.61 -15.08 17.16
C ASP A 91 0.92 -14.75 15.72
N PHE A 92 0.03 -15.12 14.78
CA PHE A 92 0.22 -14.85 13.36
C PHE A 92 -1.05 -14.37 12.65
N VAL A 93 -0.84 -13.70 11.53
CA VAL A 93 -1.89 -13.25 10.59
C VAL A 93 -1.51 -13.68 9.19
N VAL A 94 -2.47 -14.23 8.45
CA VAL A 94 -2.33 -14.67 7.06
C VAL A 94 -3.34 -13.93 6.20
N GLY A 95 -2.96 -13.48 5.02
CA GLY A 95 -3.84 -12.78 4.11
C GLY A 95 -3.11 -11.78 3.22
N ASP A 96 -3.85 -10.88 2.58
CA ASP A 96 -3.26 -9.82 1.77
C ASP A 96 -2.29 -8.96 2.60
N GLU A 97 -1.09 -8.71 2.05
CA GLU A 97 0.00 -7.98 2.72
C GLU A 97 -0.48 -6.66 3.36
N TRP A 98 -1.33 -5.92 2.68
CA TRP A 98 -1.78 -4.62 3.17
C TRP A 98 -2.81 -4.76 4.30
N LYS A 99 -3.83 -5.60 4.13
CA LYS A 99 -4.89 -5.82 5.13
C LYS A 99 -4.35 -6.54 6.36
N ALA A 100 -3.61 -7.63 6.17
CA ALA A 100 -3.01 -8.41 7.24
C ALA A 100 -1.94 -7.60 8.00
N GLY A 101 -1.13 -6.80 7.30
CA GLY A 101 -0.16 -5.90 7.93
C GLY A 101 -0.81 -4.82 8.78
N ASN A 102 -1.91 -4.20 8.33
CA ASN A 102 -2.68 -3.26 9.13
C ASN A 102 -3.30 -3.92 10.35
N LEU A 103 -3.85 -5.13 10.19
CA LEU A 103 -4.43 -5.89 11.30
C LEU A 103 -3.37 -6.23 12.34
N SER A 104 -2.20 -6.73 11.92
CA SER A 104 -1.06 -7.00 12.78
C SER A 104 -0.62 -5.75 13.56
N TYR A 105 -0.59 -4.60 12.90
CA TYR A 105 -0.21 -3.33 13.53
C TYR A 105 -1.19 -2.88 14.62
N HIS A 106 -2.49 -3.10 14.44
CA HIS A 106 -3.51 -2.63 15.37
C HIS A 106 -3.88 -3.63 16.47
N LEU A 107 -3.57 -4.93 16.30
CA LEU A 107 -3.76 -5.95 17.34
C LEU A 107 -2.77 -5.74 18.49
N LYS A 108 -3.20 -6.01 19.74
CA LYS A 108 -2.36 -5.84 20.92
C LYS A 108 -1.18 -6.80 20.98
N SER A 109 -1.36 -8.02 20.50
CA SER A 109 -0.32 -9.07 20.47
C SER A 109 0.74 -8.84 19.41
N ARG A 110 0.51 -7.92 18.45
CA ARG A 110 1.43 -7.65 17.32
C ARG A 110 1.83 -8.92 16.56
N PRO A 111 0.87 -9.70 16.07
CA PRO A 111 1.14 -10.98 15.41
C PRO A 111 1.99 -10.80 14.15
N VAL A 112 2.77 -11.83 13.82
CA VAL A 112 3.62 -11.84 12.62
C VAL A 112 2.76 -12.10 11.38
N TRP A 113 3.07 -11.43 10.26
CA TRP A 113 2.46 -11.75 8.98
C TRP A 113 3.19 -12.91 8.30
N GLU A 114 2.48 -14.04 8.10
CA GLU A 114 3.02 -15.28 7.52
C GLU A 114 2.74 -15.43 6.02
N GLY A 115 2.32 -14.37 5.36
CA GLY A 115 2.08 -14.37 3.93
C GLY A 115 0.62 -14.56 3.54
N PHE A 116 0.40 -14.99 2.29
CA PHE A 116 -0.94 -15.21 1.76
C PHE A 116 -1.53 -16.51 2.32
N ILE A 117 -2.87 -16.59 2.35
CA ILE A 117 -3.57 -17.78 2.80
C ILE A 117 -3.15 -18.97 1.93
N ASN A 118 -2.54 -19.96 2.56
CA ASN A 118 -2.15 -21.22 1.95
C ASN A 118 -2.43 -22.36 2.92
N ASN A 119 -2.77 -23.54 2.39
CA ASN A 119 -3.02 -24.72 3.23
C ASN A 119 -1.81 -25.10 4.08
N ASP A 120 -0.61 -24.78 3.66
CA ASP A 120 0.61 -25.09 4.43
C ASP A 120 0.80 -24.13 5.61
N THR A 121 0.41 -22.85 5.49
CA THR A 121 0.46 -21.90 6.60
C THR A 121 -0.59 -22.21 7.68
N LEU A 122 -1.72 -22.77 7.31
CA LEU A 122 -2.75 -23.17 8.26
C LEU A 122 -2.44 -24.49 8.97
N LYS A 123 -1.59 -25.37 8.40
CA LYS A 123 -1.16 -26.63 9.05
C LYS A 123 -0.30 -26.45 10.29
N ILE A 124 0.41 -25.34 10.41
CA ILE A 124 1.23 -24.99 11.57
C ILE A 124 0.43 -24.40 12.73
N ALA A 125 -0.82 -24.02 12.44
CA ALA A 125 -1.72 -23.46 13.44
C ALA A 125 -2.20 -24.53 14.43
N ASP A 126 -2.26 -24.18 15.69
CA ASP A 126 -3.00 -24.94 16.73
C ASP A 126 -4.48 -24.57 16.66
N GLU A 127 -4.75 -23.29 16.73
CA GLU A 127 -6.08 -22.68 16.61
C GLU A 127 -6.03 -21.54 15.58
N TYR A 128 -7.08 -21.40 14.76
CA TYR A 128 -7.19 -20.29 13.83
C TYR A 128 -8.62 -19.88 13.59
N LEU A 129 -8.80 -18.60 13.25
CA LEU A 129 -10.08 -17.99 12.89
C LEU A 129 -9.90 -17.23 11.58
N CYS A 130 -10.73 -17.53 10.58
CA CYS A 130 -10.76 -16.81 9.33
C CYS A 130 -11.98 -15.88 9.27
N ILE A 131 -11.73 -14.63 8.90
CA ILE A 131 -12.76 -13.61 8.70
C ILE A 131 -12.49 -13.00 7.33
N ASP A 132 -13.41 -13.18 6.40
CA ASP A 132 -13.28 -12.82 4.98
C ASP A 132 -12.00 -13.43 4.37
N ASP A 133 -11.07 -12.58 3.94
CA ASP A 133 -9.81 -12.93 3.28
C ASP A 133 -8.58 -12.84 4.21
N ILE A 134 -8.79 -12.82 5.52
CA ILE A 134 -7.74 -12.80 6.54
C ILE A 134 -7.98 -13.93 7.53
N CYS A 135 -6.93 -14.67 7.88
CA CYS A 135 -6.94 -15.63 8.96
C CYS A 135 -5.95 -15.20 10.05
N VAL A 136 -6.36 -15.37 11.30
CA VAL A 136 -5.51 -15.15 12.49
C VAL A 136 -5.40 -16.45 13.26
N GLY A 137 -4.27 -16.69 13.92
CA GLY A 137 -4.08 -17.92 14.64
C GLY A 137 -2.95 -17.89 15.64
N THR A 138 -2.80 -19.03 16.34
CA THR A 138 -1.70 -19.29 17.28
C THR A 138 -0.93 -20.53 16.83
N TYR A 139 0.37 -20.57 17.12
CA TYR A 139 1.22 -21.73 16.81
C TYR A 139 0.95 -22.88 17.79
N LYS A 140 1.29 -24.09 17.33
CA LYS A 140 1.26 -25.31 18.16
C LYS A 140 2.29 -25.27 19.27
#